data_1fa1b1da6214f286f6b29418d54328cc
#
_entry.id   1fa1b1da6214f286f6b29418d54328cc
#
_cell.length_a   1.000
_cell.length_b   1.000
_cell.length_c   1.000
_cell.angle_alpha   90.00
_cell.angle_beta   90.00
_cell.angle_gamma   90.00
#
_symmetry.space_group_name_H-M   'P 1'
#
loop_
_entity.id
_entity.type
_entity.pdbx_description
1 polymer ?
#
loop_
_entity_poly.entity_id
_entity_poly.type
_entity_poly.pdbx_seq_one_letter_code
_entity_poly.pdbx_strand_id
1 'polypeptide(L)'
;MDLNAIRKRLNQLQTTNNRTSSLWKPQPGKTQIRIVPYEFNKDNPFIELFFHYNLNNRSYLSPISFGRPDPIEEFAQKLKASGNKEDYQLSKKLEAKMRTFAPVIVRGEENEGVRFWGFGKTVYQELLSIIADPDYGDITDPVNGRDVMVEFISAEETGASYPTTKIRVKPNQTPISDDPAILEKVKATQKDIRDIYQEQSYDDLTNVLNEWLNPSDETESETTKAVEATSTTSTMEEKKVKDTSEAFDELFNS
;
A
#
# COMPACT_ATOMS: atom_id res chain seq x y z
N MET A 1 -35.83 -5.20 2.70
CA MET A 1 -34.50 -5.04 3.33
C MET A 1 -33.57 -6.08 2.70
N ASP A 2 -32.48 -5.66 2.11
CA ASP A 2 -31.50 -6.59 1.51
C ASP A 2 -30.45 -7.04 2.54
N LEU A 3 -30.63 -8.26 3.06
CA LEU A 3 -29.73 -8.86 4.07
C LEU A 3 -28.30 -9.08 3.53
N ASN A 4 -28.15 -9.29 2.21
CA ASN A 4 -26.83 -9.49 1.61
C ASN A 4 -26.05 -8.18 1.56
N ALA A 5 -26.71 -7.07 1.23
CA ALA A 5 -26.11 -5.74 1.30
C ALA A 5 -25.67 -5.38 2.72
N ILE A 6 -26.50 -5.70 3.73
CA ILE A 6 -26.15 -5.47 5.15
C ILE A 6 -24.97 -6.33 5.57
N ARG A 7 -24.94 -7.62 5.21
CA ARG A 7 -23.80 -8.51 5.50
C ARG A 7 -22.52 -8.02 4.83
N LYS A 8 -22.60 -7.62 3.56
CA LYS A 8 -21.45 -7.05 2.82
C LYS A 8 -20.92 -5.80 3.54
N ARG A 9 -21.81 -4.92 4.01
CA ARG A 9 -21.42 -3.71 4.73
C ARG A 9 -20.81 -4.02 6.10
N LEU A 10 -21.38 -4.97 6.84
CA LEU A 10 -20.85 -5.42 8.12
C LEU A 10 -19.42 -6.00 7.95
N ASN A 11 -19.22 -6.86 6.98
CA ASN A 11 -17.91 -7.42 6.66
C ASN A 11 -16.90 -6.33 6.30
N GLN A 12 -17.30 -5.33 5.48
CA GLN A 12 -16.45 -4.19 5.15
C GLN A 12 -16.02 -3.40 6.39
N LEU A 13 -16.94 -3.12 7.31
CA LEU A 13 -16.64 -2.39 8.54
C LEU A 13 -15.73 -3.19 9.47
N GLN A 14 -15.95 -4.49 9.62
CA GLN A 14 -15.08 -5.37 10.40
C GLN A 14 -13.68 -5.49 9.80
N THR A 15 -13.58 -5.61 8.48
CA THR A 15 -12.30 -5.66 7.76
C THR A 15 -11.54 -4.34 7.92
N THR A 16 -12.23 -3.21 7.86
CA THR A 16 -11.60 -1.88 8.05
C THR A 16 -11.02 -1.74 9.46
N ASN A 17 -11.77 -2.14 10.49
CA ASN A 17 -11.29 -2.10 11.88
C ASN A 17 -10.09 -3.03 12.10
N ASN A 18 -10.15 -4.26 11.60
CA ASN A 18 -9.05 -5.22 11.69
C ASN A 18 -7.80 -4.73 10.94
N ARG A 19 -7.99 -4.09 9.79
CA ARG A 19 -6.90 -3.50 9.01
C ARG A 19 -6.22 -2.36 9.75
N THR A 20 -6.99 -1.46 10.35
CA THR A 20 -6.46 -0.32 11.09
C THR A 20 -5.66 -0.76 12.30
N SER A 21 -6.11 -1.77 13.04
CA SER A 21 -5.40 -2.32 14.19
C SER A 21 -4.15 -3.13 13.82
N SER A 22 -4.11 -3.71 12.62
CA SER A 22 -2.99 -4.55 12.17
C SER A 22 -1.88 -3.78 11.45
N LEU A 23 -2.12 -2.51 11.08
CA LEU A 23 -1.14 -1.67 10.42
C LEU A 23 -0.61 -0.60 11.37
N TRP A 24 0.71 -0.47 11.42
CA TRP A 24 1.35 0.64 12.09
C TRP A 24 1.75 1.72 11.09
N LYS A 25 1.39 2.96 11.40
CA LYS A 25 1.79 4.16 10.65
C LYS A 25 2.60 5.04 11.57
N PRO A 26 3.85 5.40 11.20
CA PRO A 26 4.66 6.30 11.98
C PRO A 26 3.96 7.65 12.11
N GLN A 27 3.97 8.20 13.31
CA GLN A 27 3.55 9.56 13.59
C GLN A 27 4.72 10.51 13.39
N PRO A 28 4.49 11.82 13.16
CA PRO A 28 5.57 12.81 13.09
C PRO A 28 6.51 12.71 14.29
N GLY A 29 7.82 12.72 14.01
CA GLY A 29 8.86 12.56 15.02
C GLY A 29 9.58 11.21 14.93
N LYS A 30 10.13 10.78 16.06
CA LYS A 30 11.00 9.59 16.16
C LYS A 30 10.32 8.49 16.95
N THR A 31 10.22 7.32 16.37
CA THR A 31 9.68 6.12 17.01
C THR A 31 10.69 4.98 16.88
N GLN A 32 10.92 4.25 17.96
CA GLN A 32 11.78 3.07 17.96
C GLN A 32 10.94 1.83 17.75
N ILE A 33 11.34 1.00 16.80
CA ILE A 33 10.67 -0.25 16.46
C ILE A 33 11.67 -1.41 16.42
N ARG A 34 11.16 -2.63 16.55
CA ARG A 34 11.86 -3.87 16.25
C ARG A 34 11.17 -4.56 15.08
N ILE A 35 11.89 -4.78 13.97
CA ILE A 35 11.44 -5.69 12.92
C ILE A 35 11.59 -7.10 13.46
N VAL A 36 10.55 -7.92 13.33
CA VAL A 36 10.54 -9.30 13.82
C VAL A 36 10.48 -10.29 12.66
N PRO A 37 10.97 -11.53 12.82
CA PRO A 37 10.82 -12.58 11.82
C PRO A 37 9.34 -12.75 11.44
N TYR A 38 9.07 -13.03 10.17
CA TYR A 38 7.73 -13.24 9.67
C TYR A 38 7.37 -14.73 9.68
N GLU A 39 6.34 -15.12 10.43
CA GLU A 39 5.97 -16.53 10.62
C GLU A 39 5.50 -17.21 9.32
N PHE A 40 4.96 -16.43 8.37
CA PHE A 40 4.45 -16.95 7.08
C PHE A 40 5.51 -16.95 5.97
N ASN A 41 6.70 -16.37 6.22
CA ASN A 41 7.86 -16.46 5.36
C ASN A 41 9.13 -16.31 6.20
N LYS A 42 9.76 -17.44 6.51
CA LYS A 42 10.94 -17.48 7.39
C LYS A 42 12.23 -17.00 6.72
N ASP A 43 12.27 -17.01 5.39
CA ASP A 43 13.46 -16.62 4.64
C ASP A 43 13.58 -15.11 4.47
N ASN A 44 12.46 -14.40 4.54
CA ASN A 44 12.43 -12.96 4.36
C ASN A 44 11.28 -12.32 5.15
N PRO A 45 11.56 -11.42 6.11
CA PRO A 45 10.53 -10.72 6.87
C PRO A 45 9.83 -9.64 6.05
N PHE A 46 10.36 -9.26 4.90
CA PHE A 46 9.78 -8.23 4.04
C PHE A 46 8.81 -8.82 3.03
N ILE A 47 7.63 -8.23 2.95
CA ILE A 47 6.55 -8.66 2.07
C ILE A 47 6.31 -7.54 1.04
N GLU A 48 6.49 -7.86 -0.24
CA GLU A 48 6.26 -6.94 -1.33
C GLU A 48 4.84 -7.13 -1.87
N LEU A 49 4.04 -6.07 -1.80
CA LEU A 49 2.71 -6.03 -2.39
C LEU A 49 2.62 -4.87 -3.36
N PHE A 50 1.82 -5.04 -4.40
CA PHE A 50 1.61 -4.05 -5.44
C PHE A 50 0.20 -3.48 -5.33
N PHE A 51 0.07 -2.17 -5.51
CA PHE A 51 -1.21 -1.47 -5.35
C PHE A 51 -1.43 -0.47 -6.49
N HIS A 52 -2.64 -0.42 -6.98
CA HIS A 52 -3.16 0.71 -7.75
C HIS A 52 -3.69 1.76 -6.80
N TYR A 53 -3.28 3.00 -7.00
CA TYR A 53 -3.64 4.13 -6.13
C TYR A 53 -4.55 5.12 -6.88
N ASN A 54 -5.45 5.75 -6.12
CA ASN A 54 -6.32 6.82 -6.59
C ASN A 54 -7.28 6.42 -7.74
N LEU A 55 -7.68 5.16 -7.79
CA LEU A 55 -8.76 4.72 -8.66
C LEU A 55 -10.08 4.91 -7.91
N ASN A 56 -10.95 5.80 -8.41
CA ASN A 56 -12.21 6.15 -7.75
C ASN A 56 -12.01 6.52 -6.26
N ASN A 57 -10.97 7.32 -5.97
CA ASN A 57 -10.54 7.72 -4.61
C ASN A 57 -10.21 6.56 -3.66
N ARG A 58 -9.87 5.39 -4.20
CA ARG A 58 -9.51 4.19 -3.46
C ARG A 58 -8.16 3.62 -3.91
N SER A 59 -7.64 2.70 -3.11
CA SER A 59 -6.45 1.92 -3.46
C SER A 59 -6.82 0.44 -3.47
N TYR A 60 -6.36 -0.26 -4.48
CA TYR A 60 -6.66 -1.67 -4.70
C TYR A 60 -5.37 -2.49 -4.69
N LEU A 61 -5.40 -3.64 -4.01
CA LEU A 61 -4.32 -4.61 -4.05
C LEU A 61 -4.32 -5.27 -5.44
N SER A 62 -3.19 -5.18 -6.12
CA SER A 62 -3.02 -5.79 -7.44
C SER A 62 -2.76 -7.29 -7.33
N PRO A 63 -3.46 -8.14 -8.13
CA PRO A 63 -3.22 -9.58 -8.21
C PRO A 63 -1.81 -9.97 -8.61
N ILE A 64 -1.03 -9.08 -9.25
CA ILE A 64 0.38 -9.35 -9.57
C ILE A 64 1.22 -9.61 -8.31
N SER A 65 0.81 -9.12 -7.15
CA SER A 65 1.41 -9.44 -5.85
C SER A 65 1.47 -10.95 -5.58
N PHE A 66 0.63 -11.70 -6.25
CA PHE A 66 0.50 -13.17 -6.11
C PHE A 66 0.76 -13.91 -7.43
N GLY A 67 1.37 -13.23 -8.41
CA GLY A 67 1.67 -13.82 -9.73
C GLY A 67 0.44 -14.09 -10.59
N ARG A 68 -0.67 -13.36 -10.37
CA ARG A 68 -1.92 -13.50 -11.12
C ARG A 68 -2.13 -12.34 -12.09
N PRO A 69 -2.90 -12.54 -13.18
CA PRO A 69 -3.24 -11.49 -14.13
C PRO A 69 -3.97 -10.33 -13.46
N ASP A 70 -3.71 -9.12 -13.95
CA ASP A 70 -4.31 -7.88 -13.46
C ASP A 70 -4.80 -7.03 -14.64
N PRO A 71 -6.11 -6.82 -14.79
CA PRO A 71 -6.66 -6.12 -15.93
C PRO A 71 -6.22 -4.65 -16.02
N ILE A 72 -5.98 -4.01 -14.87
CA ILE A 72 -5.53 -2.61 -14.82
C ILE A 72 -4.09 -2.50 -15.31
N GLU A 73 -3.24 -3.43 -14.90
CA GLU A 73 -1.83 -3.46 -15.35
C GLU A 73 -1.73 -3.82 -16.84
N GLU A 74 -2.53 -4.78 -17.32
CA GLU A 74 -2.62 -5.14 -18.74
C GLU A 74 -3.03 -3.94 -19.60
N PHE A 75 -4.04 -3.19 -19.16
CA PHE A 75 -4.46 -1.97 -19.82
C PHE A 75 -3.38 -0.87 -19.78
N ALA A 76 -2.72 -0.68 -18.63
CA ALA A 76 -1.62 0.25 -18.50
C ALA A 76 -0.46 -0.08 -19.46
N GLN A 77 -0.12 -1.36 -19.62
CA GLN A 77 0.90 -1.81 -20.57
C GLN A 77 0.49 -1.55 -22.02
N LYS A 78 -0.77 -1.76 -22.37
CA LYS A 78 -1.31 -1.45 -23.70
C LYS A 78 -1.20 0.04 -24.02
N LEU A 79 -1.61 0.91 -23.09
CA LEU A 79 -1.45 2.35 -23.22
C LEU A 79 0.02 2.76 -23.38
N LYS A 80 0.92 2.12 -22.64
CA LYS A 80 2.35 2.39 -22.73
C LYS A 80 2.94 2.00 -24.09
N ALA A 81 2.41 0.95 -24.72
CA ALA A 81 2.83 0.45 -26.02
C ALA A 81 2.31 1.30 -27.20
N SER A 82 1.28 2.13 -27.01
CA SER A 82 0.71 2.97 -28.08
C SER A 82 1.69 4.01 -28.65
N GLY A 83 2.75 4.36 -27.89
CA GLY A 83 3.73 5.38 -28.27
C GLY A 83 3.23 6.83 -28.14
N ASN A 84 1.99 7.04 -27.73
CA ASN A 84 1.42 8.35 -27.48
C ASN A 84 1.84 8.87 -26.09
N LYS A 85 2.23 10.14 -26.00
CA LYS A 85 2.67 10.79 -24.75
C LYS A 85 1.54 10.83 -23.71
N GLU A 86 0.33 11.04 -24.15
CA GLU A 86 -0.83 11.14 -23.25
C GLU A 86 -1.16 9.78 -22.64
N ASP A 87 -1.19 8.73 -23.45
CA ASP A 87 -1.38 7.35 -23.02
C ASP A 87 -0.26 6.90 -22.06
N TYR A 88 0.98 7.30 -22.36
CA TYR A 88 2.09 7.05 -21.45
C TYR A 88 1.89 7.70 -20.07
N GLN A 89 1.38 8.95 -20.03
CA GLN A 89 1.09 9.61 -18.75
C GLN A 89 -0.09 8.93 -18.02
N LEU A 90 -1.08 8.46 -18.76
CA LEU A 90 -2.22 7.73 -18.23
C LEU A 90 -1.78 6.38 -17.67
N SER A 91 -0.95 5.64 -18.40
CA SER A 91 -0.40 4.37 -17.94
C SER A 91 0.34 4.52 -16.61
N LYS A 92 1.10 5.60 -16.43
CA LYS A 92 1.80 5.90 -15.17
C LYS A 92 0.90 6.12 -13.95
N LYS A 93 -0.34 6.55 -14.18
CA LYS A 93 -1.35 6.67 -13.10
C LYS A 93 -1.96 5.32 -12.73
N LEU A 94 -2.04 4.42 -13.71
CA LEU A 94 -2.65 3.10 -13.58
C LEU A 94 -1.67 2.04 -13.10
N GLU A 95 -0.36 2.14 -13.45
CA GLU A 95 0.66 1.17 -13.07
C GLU A 95 0.61 0.86 -11.55
N ALA A 96 0.65 -0.41 -11.22
CA ALA A 96 0.75 -0.87 -9.85
C ALA A 96 2.09 -0.46 -9.22
N LYS A 97 2.04 0.07 -8.02
CA LYS A 97 3.22 0.54 -7.29
C LYS A 97 3.53 -0.38 -6.13
N MET A 98 4.79 -0.81 -6.05
CA MET A 98 5.27 -1.65 -4.96
C MET A 98 5.25 -0.91 -3.63
N ARG A 99 4.74 -1.59 -2.62
CA ARG A 99 4.85 -1.24 -1.22
C ARG A 99 5.37 -2.43 -0.44
N THR A 100 6.41 -2.20 0.34
CA THR A 100 6.99 -3.25 1.19
C THR A 100 6.42 -3.15 2.59
N PHE A 101 6.18 -4.29 3.19
CA PHE A 101 5.69 -4.41 4.57
C PHE A 101 6.66 -5.24 5.39
N ALA A 102 6.79 -4.90 6.67
CA ALA A 102 7.51 -5.70 7.64
C ALA A 102 6.69 -5.83 8.93
N PRO A 103 6.68 -7.00 9.57
CA PRO A 103 6.10 -7.15 10.91
C PRO A 103 7.00 -6.44 11.92
N VAL A 104 6.41 -5.58 12.74
CA VAL A 104 7.14 -4.76 13.72
C VAL A 104 6.46 -4.76 15.07
N ILE A 105 7.28 -4.59 16.10
CA ILE A 105 6.86 -4.22 17.44
C ILE A 105 7.32 -2.79 17.68
N VAL A 106 6.44 -1.96 18.17
CA VAL A 106 6.75 -0.58 18.56
C VAL A 106 7.20 -0.59 20.02
N ARG A 107 8.37 -0.02 20.28
CA ARG A 107 8.90 0.05 21.63
C ARG A 107 8.09 0.98 22.50
N GLY A 108 7.66 0.47 23.66
CA GLY A 108 6.71 1.14 24.55
C GLY A 108 5.23 0.78 24.29
N GLU A 109 4.96 0.05 23.21
CA GLU A 109 3.61 -0.42 22.84
C GLU A 109 3.60 -1.94 22.62
N GLU A 110 4.49 -2.69 23.29
CA GLU A 110 4.65 -4.14 23.10
C GLU A 110 3.35 -4.92 23.36
N ASN A 111 2.49 -4.38 24.21
CA ASN A 111 1.18 -4.96 24.51
C ASN A 111 0.21 -4.97 23.31
N GLU A 112 0.41 -4.09 22.32
CA GLU A 112 -0.38 -4.07 21.09
C GLU A 112 -0.03 -5.25 20.16
N GLY A 113 1.11 -5.94 20.42
CA GLY A 113 1.58 -7.06 19.64
C GLY A 113 2.20 -6.64 18.31
N VAL A 114 2.26 -7.58 17.37
CA VAL A 114 2.87 -7.35 16.05
C VAL A 114 1.91 -6.62 15.13
N ARG A 115 2.41 -5.54 14.54
CA ARG A 115 1.71 -4.77 13.50
C ARG A 115 2.58 -4.69 12.26
N PHE A 116 1.99 -4.43 11.10
CA PHE A 116 2.75 -4.26 9.86
C PHE A 116 3.06 -2.79 9.61
N TRP A 117 4.34 -2.51 9.41
CA TRP A 117 4.81 -1.23 8.92
C TRP A 117 4.96 -1.27 7.40
N GLY A 118 4.21 -0.42 6.69
CA GLY A 118 4.31 -0.28 5.24
C GLY A 118 5.18 0.90 4.84
N PHE A 119 6.19 0.66 3.98
CA PHE A 119 7.13 1.68 3.52
C PHE A 119 7.44 1.55 2.02
N GLY A 120 8.02 2.59 1.46
CA GLY A 120 8.38 2.65 0.03
C GLY A 120 9.75 2.07 -0.27
N LYS A 121 10.07 2.03 -1.57
CA LYS A 121 11.29 1.44 -2.11
C LYS A 121 12.59 2.00 -1.49
N THR A 122 12.64 3.30 -1.21
CA THR A 122 13.85 3.95 -0.64
C THR A 122 14.21 3.37 0.72
N VAL A 123 13.23 3.30 1.64
CA VAL A 123 13.43 2.70 2.97
C VAL A 123 13.76 1.21 2.86
N TYR A 124 13.12 0.51 1.93
CA TYR A 124 13.39 -0.89 1.68
C TYR A 124 14.83 -1.14 1.26
N GLN A 125 15.33 -0.38 0.28
CA GLN A 125 16.72 -0.49 -0.18
C GLN A 125 17.72 -0.18 0.94
N GLU A 126 17.44 0.82 1.78
CA GLU A 126 18.26 1.17 2.93
C GLU A 126 18.31 0.03 3.96
N LEU A 127 17.16 -0.58 4.31
CA LEU A 127 17.10 -1.74 5.20
C LEU A 127 17.88 -2.93 4.65
N LEU A 128 17.71 -3.26 3.37
CA LEU A 128 18.45 -4.35 2.72
C LEU A 128 19.96 -4.10 2.73
N SER A 129 20.39 -2.86 2.47
CA SER A 129 21.81 -2.48 2.52
C SER A 129 22.41 -2.67 3.91
N ILE A 130 21.64 -2.34 4.96
CA ILE A 130 22.08 -2.52 6.34
C ILE A 130 22.18 -4.01 6.71
N ILE A 131 21.19 -4.81 6.33
CA ILE A 131 21.20 -6.26 6.61
C ILE A 131 22.31 -6.98 5.85
N ALA A 132 22.63 -6.51 4.64
CA ALA A 132 23.73 -7.06 3.84
C ALA A 132 25.11 -6.69 4.37
N ASP A 133 25.21 -5.71 5.28
CA ASP A 133 26.46 -5.31 5.92
C ASP A 133 26.81 -6.30 7.05
N PRO A 134 27.97 -6.98 6.99
CA PRO A 134 28.40 -7.95 8.00
C PRO A 134 28.48 -7.38 9.43
N ASP A 135 28.72 -6.07 9.58
CA ASP A 135 28.82 -5.42 10.89
C ASP A 135 27.45 -5.33 11.61
N TYR A 136 26.37 -5.32 10.86
CA TYR A 136 25.01 -5.31 11.41
C TYR A 136 24.42 -6.71 11.55
N GLY A 137 24.63 -7.57 10.56
CA GLY A 137 24.05 -8.91 10.53
C GLY A 137 22.52 -8.91 10.48
N ASP A 138 21.91 -9.99 10.97
CA ASP A 138 20.46 -10.11 11.03
C ASP A 138 19.86 -9.20 12.11
N ILE A 139 19.35 -8.05 11.69
CA ILE A 139 18.70 -7.09 12.59
C ILE A 139 17.35 -7.59 13.12
N THR A 140 16.80 -8.66 12.52
CA THR A 140 15.50 -9.23 12.89
C THR A 140 15.60 -10.38 13.89
N ASP A 141 16.82 -10.84 14.21
CA ASP A 141 17.05 -11.93 15.15
C ASP A 141 16.32 -11.68 16.48
N PRO A 142 15.53 -12.66 16.99
CA PRO A 142 14.74 -12.47 18.20
C PRO A 142 15.56 -12.15 19.46
N VAL A 143 16.81 -12.61 19.53
CA VAL A 143 17.67 -12.47 20.71
C VAL A 143 18.75 -11.41 20.50
N ASN A 144 19.43 -11.45 19.34
CA ASN A 144 20.58 -10.60 19.04
C ASN A 144 20.28 -9.57 17.93
N GLY A 145 19.03 -9.36 17.61
CA GLY A 145 18.64 -8.37 16.61
C GLY A 145 18.84 -6.93 17.08
N ARG A 146 18.48 -5.98 16.22
CA ARG A 146 18.69 -4.55 16.48
C ARG A 146 17.42 -3.76 16.28
N ASP A 147 17.19 -2.77 17.12
CA ASP A 147 16.07 -1.87 16.95
C ASP A 147 16.35 -0.84 15.84
N VAL A 148 15.29 -0.41 15.21
CA VAL A 148 15.33 0.61 14.15
C VAL A 148 14.64 1.86 14.66
N MET A 149 15.33 2.99 14.62
CA MET A 149 14.74 4.31 14.81
C MET A 149 14.12 4.77 13.49
N VAL A 150 12.83 4.99 13.48
CA VAL A 150 12.08 5.54 12.36
C VAL A 150 11.79 7.00 12.68
N GLU A 151 12.27 7.91 11.85
CA GLU A 151 11.96 9.34 11.90
C GLU A 151 11.03 9.69 10.75
N PHE A 152 9.79 10.01 11.07
CA PHE A 152 8.80 10.43 10.11
C PHE A 152 8.63 11.95 10.17
N ILE A 153 8.83 12.60 9.03
CA ILE A 153 8.76 14.05 8.88
C ILE A 153 7.61 14.34 7.91
N SER A 154 6.62 15.10 8.36
CA SER A 154 5.47 15.42 7.53
C SER A 154 5.85 16.31 6.33
N ALA A 155 5.00 16.32 5.30
CA ALA A 155 5.19 17.22 4.15
C ALA A 155 5.15 18.68 4.56
N GLU A 156 4.36 19.02 5.57
CA GLU A 156 4.23 20.38 6.13
C GLU A 156 5.53 20.85 6.78
N GLU A 157 6.21 19.96 7.55
CA GLU A 157 7.47 20.29 8.21
C GLU A 157 8.63 20.49 7.21
N THR A 158 8.63 19.73 6.11
CA THR A 158 9.70 19.81 5.11
C THR A 158 9.43 20.82 4.01
N GLY A 159 8.20 21.29 3.85
CA GLY A 159 7.76 22.07 2.69
C GLY A 159 7.77 21.28 1.38
N ALA A 160 7.89 19.95 1.45
CA ALA A 160 7.91 19.06 0.30
C ALA A 160 6.49 18.60 -0.07
N SER A 161 6.31 18.07 -1.29
CA SER A 161 5.02 17.54 -1.72
C SER A 161 4.63 16.23 -1.01
N TYR A 162 5.59 15.54 -0.38
CA TYR A 162 5.40 14.24 0.27
C TYR A 162 6.16 14.15 1.58
N PRO A 163 5.65 13.40 2.57
CA PRO A 163 6.36 13.15 3.81
C PRO A 163 7.64 12.33 3.56
N THR A 164 8.61 12.48 4.43
CA THR A 164 9.90 11.78 4.37
C THR A 164 10.02 10.83 5.56
N THR A 165 10.49 9.62 5.30
CA THR A 165 10.83 8.65 6.34
C THR A 165 12.33 8.39 6.29
N LYS A 166 13.01 8.60 7.40
CA LYS A 166 14.42 8.25 7.60
C LYS A 166 14.52 7.12 8.60
N ILE A 167 15.50 6.24 8.42
CA ILE A 167 15.75 5.14 9.34
C ILE A 167 17.18 5.20 9.87
N ARG A 168 17.36 4.65 11.07
CA ARG A 168 18.67 4.42 11.64
C ARG A 168 18.63 3.18 12.51
N VAL A 169 19.42 2.17 12.18
CA VAL A 169 19.56 0.98 13.01
C VAL A 169 20.42 1.30 14.22
N LYS A 170 19.99 0.83 15.39
CA LYS A 170 20.74 0.98 16.65
C LYS A 170 21.97 0.07 16.64
N PRO A 171 23.11 0.55 17.14
CA PRO A 171 24.35 -0.26 17.17
C PRO A 171 24.26 -1.44 18.15
N ASN A 172 23.46 -1.31 19.20
CA ASN A 172 23.35 -2.33 20.24
C ASN A 172 22.40 -3.44 19.81
N GLN A 173 22.80 -4.68 20.03
CA GLN A 173 21.95 -5.85 19.96
C GLN A 173 21.08 -5.91 21.21
N THR A 174 19.81 -6.21 21.04
CA THR A 174 18.83 -6.35 22.13
C THR A 174 17.83 -7.45 21.77
N PRO A 175 17.28 -8.18 22.74
CA PRO A 175 16.20 -9.12 22.46
C PRO A 175 14.91 -8.38 22.09
N ILE A 176 13.98 -9.09 21.48
CA ILE A 176 12.62 -8.58 21.25
C ILE A 176 12.00 -8.19 22.58
N SER A 177 12.10 -9.07 23.58
CA SER A 177 11.66 -8.85 24.95
C SER A 177 12.41 -9.81 25.89
N ASP A 178 12.61 -9.39 27.14
CA ASP A 178 13.08 -10.26 28.22
C ASP A 178 11.92 -11.05 28.86
N ASP A 179 10.67 -10.70 28.55
CA ASP A 179 9.47 -11.39 29.04
C ASP A 179 9.04 -12.50 28.06
N PRO A 180 9.08 -13.78 28.50
CA PRO A 180 8.65 -14.91 27.67
C PRO A 180 7.20 -14.81 27.21
N ALA A 181 6.30 -14.20 28.00
CA ALA A 181 4.91 -14.03 27.64
C ALA A 181 4.74 -13.07 26.43
N ILE A 182 5.59 -12.05 26.34
CA ILE A 182 5.62 -11.15 25.18
C ILE A 182 6.15 -11.91 23.95
N LEU A 183 7.18 -12.73 24.09
CA LEU A 183 7.73 -13.52 22.98
C LEU A 183 6.70 -14.50 22.41
N GLU A 184 5.94 -15.19 23.26
CA GLU A 184 4.84 -16.04 22.83
C GLU A 184 3.73 -15.24 22.13
N LYS A 185 3.38 -14.08 22.67
CA LYS A 185 2.39 -13.19 22.08
C LYS A 185 2.82 -12.69 20.71
N VAL A 186 4.10 -12.36 20.52
CA VAL A 186 4.68 -11.93 19.25
C VAL A 186 4.46 -12.97 18.14
N LYS A 187 4.65 -14.24 18.46
CA LYS A 187 4.38 -15.34 17.52
C LYS A 187 2.89 -15.54 17.29
N ALA A 188 2.12 -15.58 18.37
CA ALA A 188 0.68 -15.88 18.31
C ALA A 188 -0.17 -14.77 17.66
N THR A 189 0.28 -13.51 17.68
CA THR A 189 -0.48 -12.37 17.14
C THR A 189 -0.13 -12.01 15.71
N GLN A 190 0.90 -12.63 15.12
CA GLN A 190 1.19 -12.41 13.71
C GLN A 190 0.05 -12.92 12.83
N LYS A 191 -0.41 -12.07 11.94
CA LYS A 191 -1.40 -12.39 10.92
C LYS A 191 -0.70 -12.53 9.58
N ASP A 192 -1.32 -13.25 8.65
CA ASP A 192 -0.90 -13.14 7.26
C ASP A 192 -1.31 -11.75 6.74
N ILE A 193 -0.39 -11.05 6.11
CA ILE A 193 -0.69 -9.72 5.55
C ILE A 193 -1.75 -9.81 4.45
N ARG A 194 -1.88 -10.95 3.79
CA ARG A 194 -2.91 -11.22 2.78
C ARG A 194 -4.32 -11.16 3.37
N ASP A 195 -4.49 -11.49 4.65
CA ASP A 195 -5.77 -11.40 5.35
C ASP A 195 -6.15 -9.95 5.70
N ILE A 196 -5.17 -9.05 5.71
CA ILE A 196 -5.38 -7.62 5.97
C ILE A 196 -5.93 -6.90 4.74
N TYR A 197 -5.49 -7.31 3.55
CA TYR A 197 -5.89 -6.73 2.28
C TYR A 197 -6.81 -7.68 1.53
N GLN A 198 -8.06 -7.26 1.33
CA GLN A 198 -9.00 -8.02 0.51
C GLN A 198 -8.56 -7.96 -0.95
N GLU A 199 -8.29 -9.12 -1.51
CA GLU A 199 -8.02 -9.26 -2.92
C GLU A 199 -9.32 -9.11 -3.72
N GLN A 200 -9.24 -8.40 -4.84
CA GLN A 200 -10.34 -8.27 -5.79
C GLN A 200 -10.20 -9.31 -6.90
N SER A 201 -11.32 -9.76 -7.45
CA SER A 201 -11.30 -10.60 -8.64
C SER A 201 -10.88 -9.80 -9.87
N TYR A 202 -10.49 -10.50 -10.94
CA TYR A 202 -10.19 -9.89 -12.24
C TYR A 202 -11.38 -9.06 -12.75
N ASP A 203 -12.59 -9.60 -12.65
CA ASP A 203 -13.82 -8.93 -13.08
C ASP A 203 -14.14 -7.68 -12.24
N ASP A 204 -13.93 -7.76 -10.91
CA ASP A 204 -14.11 -6.59 -10.03
C ASP A 204 -13.15 -5.46 -10.39
N LEU A 205 -11.89 -5.77 -10.68
CA LEU A 205 -10.89 -4.77 -11.10
C LEU A 205 -11.19 -4.23 -12.50
N THR A 206 -11.71 -5.04 -13.41
CA THR A 206 -12.18 -4.59 -14.73
C THR A 206 -13.32 -3.58 -14.58
N ASN A 207 -14.28 -3.85 -13.70
CA ASN A 207 -15.37 -2.90 -13.40
C ASN A 207 -14.84 -1.60 -12.78
N VAL A 208 -13.89 -1.69 -11.84
CA VAL A 208 -13.25 -0.50 -11.25
C VAL A 208 -12.55 0.35 -12.31
N LEU A 209 -11.84 -0.29 -13.24
CA LEU A 209 -11.16 0.40 -14.33
C LEU A 209 -12.18 1.07 -15.26
N ASN A 210 -13.25 0.38 -15.63
CA ASN A 210 -14.30 0.93 -16.48
C ASN A 210 -15.00 2.15 -15.83
N GLU A 211 -15.35 2.07 -14.55
CA GLU A 211 -15.91 3.20 -13.79
C GLU A 211 -14.94 4.38 -13.74
N TRP A 212 -13.64 4.11 -13.63
CA TRP A 212 -12.62 5.16 -13.59
C TRP A 212 -12.41 5.84 -14.94
N LEU A 213 -12.53 5.09 -16.05
CA LEU A 213 -12.47 5.62 -17.42
C LEU A 213 -13.73 6.38 -17.81
N ASN A 214 -14.89 5.93 -17.33
CA ASN A 214 -16.19 6.49 -17.64
C ASN A 214 -16.92 6.90 -16.35
N PRO A 215 -16.50 7.99 -15.67
CA PRO A 215 -17.19 8.43 -14.47
C PRO A 215 -18.63 8.81 -14.82
N SER A 216 -19.59 8.09 -14.22
CA SER A 216 -21.01 8.45 -14.35
C SER A 216 -21.27 9.77 -13.62
N ASP A 217 -22.04 10.66 -14.23
CA ASP A 217 -22.37 12.01 -13.73
C ASP A 217 -23.08 12.06 -12.35
N GLU A 218 -23.33 10.93 -11.71
CA GLU A 218 -24.04 10.85 -10.42
C GLU A 218 -23.16 11.11 -9.18
N THR A 219 -21.84 11.30 -9.33
CA THR A 219 -20.93 11.44 -8.17
C THR A 219 -20.52 12.90 -7.86
N GLU A 220 -21.06 13.91 -8.57
CA GLU A 220 -20.71 15.33 -8.35
C GLU A 220 -21.53 16.03 -7.26
N SER A 221 -22.27 15.34 -6.39
CA SER A 221 -23.19 15.99 -5.42
C SER A 221 -22.62 16.36 -4.06
N GLU A 222 -21.34 16.17 -3.73
CA GLU A 222 -20.86 16.49 -2.36
C GLU A 222 -19.52 17.20 -2.24
N THR A 223 -19.05 17.97 -3.21
CA THR A 223 -17.92 18.90 -2.92
C THR A 223 -17.89 20.10 -3.86
N THR A 224 -18.88 20.96 -3.78
CA THR A 224 -18.77 22.32 -4.37
C THR A 224 -19.00 23.39 -3.32
N LYS A 225 -17.89 23.82 -2.68
CA LYS A 225 -17.75 25.23 -2.25
C LYS A 225 -16.28 25.65 -2.36
N ALA A 226 -16.09 26.66 -3.19
CA ALA A 226 -14.91 27.50 -3.45
C ALA A 226 -13.98 27.01 -4.56
N VAL A 227 -14.02 27.60 -5.71
CA VAL A 227 -13.36 28.78 -6.26
C VAL A 227 -13.64 28.85 -7.75
N GLU A 228 -14.31 29.89 -8.19
CA GLU A 228 -14.37 30.34 -9.59
C GLU A 228 -12.99 30.68 -10.12
N ALA A 229 -12.60 30.12 -11.26
CA ALA A 229 -11.89 30.87 -12.32
C ALA A 229 -11.66 30.03 -13.59
N THR A 230 -12.31 30.44 -14.64
CA THR A 230 -11.93 30.46 -16.06
C THR A 230 -11.91 29.13 -16.86
N SER A 231 -12.95 29.02 -17.66
CA SER A 231 -13.17 28.24 -18.85
C SER A 231 -11.98 28.19 -19.83
N THR A 232 -11.53 26.99 -20.18
CA THR A 232 -11.10 26.57 -21.55
C THR A 232 -10.55 25.14 -21.52
N THR A 233 -11.36 24.09 -21.37
CA THR A 233 -10.84 22.71 -21.39
C THR A 233 -11.82 21.64 -21.94
N SER A 234 -12.94 22.02 -22.56
CA SER A 234 -13.97 21.02 -22.92
C SER A 234 -13.71 20.23 -24.20
N THR A 235 -12.76 20.62 -25.07
CA THR A 235 -12.55 19.99 -26.37
C THR A 235 -11.43 18.91 -26.36
N MET A 236 -10.54 18.90 -25.35
CA MET A 236 -9.47 17.92 -25.24
C MET A 236 -9.89 16.66 -24.43
N GLU A 237 -10.84 16.80 -23.52
CA GLU A 237 -11.31 15.66 -22.71
C GLU A 237 -12.22 14.70 -23.51
N GLU A 238 -13.06 15.20 -24.40
CA GLU A 238 -13.92 14.35 -25.25
C GLU A 238 -13.12 13.46 -26.23
N LYS A 239 -11.96 13.93 -26.72
CA LYS A 239 -11.11 13.13 -27.61
C LYS A 239 -10.32 12.05 -26.87
N LYS A 240 -9.93 12.32 -25.60
CA LYS A 240 -9.25 11.37 -24.72
C LYS A 240 -10.12 10.19 -24.30
N VAL A 241 -11.38 10.47 -24.00
CA VAL A 241 -12.36 9.44 -23.56
C VAL A 241 -12.65 8.45 -24.70
N LYS A 242 -12.68 8.89 -25.95
CA LYS A 242 -12.93 7.99 -27.08
C LYS A 242 -11.79 7.02 -27.36
N ASP A 243 -10.54 7.48 -27.37
CA ASP A 243 -9.37 6.63 -27.62
C ASP A 243 -9.14 5.59 -26.52
N THR A 244 -9.34 5.99 -25.24
CA THR A 244 -9.19 5.07 -24.11
C THR A 244 -10.34 4.08 -24.00
N SER A 245 -11.56 4.47 -24.38
CA SER A 245 -12.72 3.59 -24.44
C SER A 245 -12.54 2.51 -25.52
N GLU A 246 -12.03 2.88 -26.71
CA GLU A 246 -11.73 1.91 -27.78
C GLU A 246 -10.65 0.91 -27.34
N ALA A 247 -9.60 1.36 -26.66
CA ALA A 247 -8.55 0.49 -26.14
C ALA A 247 -9.06 -0.45 -25.04
N PHE A 248 -10.00 0.01 -24.23
CA PHE A 248 -10.67 -0.82 -23.22
C PHE A 248 -11.55 -1.88 -23.88
N ASP A 249 -12.39 -1.48 -24.84
CA ASP A 249 -13.29 -2.38 -25.54
C ASP A 249 -12.55 -3.47 -26.32
N GLU A 250 -11.41 -3.13 -26.95
CA GLU A 250 -10.56 -4.10 -27.63
C GLU A 250 -9.94 -5.14 -26.66
N LEU A 251 -9.67 -4.74 -25.42
CA LEU A 251 -9.05 -5.64 -24.43
C LEU A 251 -10.07 -6.54 -23.73
N PHE A 252 -11.27 -6.03 -23.44
CA PHE A 252 -12.22 -6.70 -22.54
C PHE A 252 -13.53 -7.12 -23.18
N ASN A 253 -13.92 -6.53 -24.35
CA ASN A 253 -15.19 -6.78 -25.01
C ASN A 253 -15.04 -7.43 -26.40
N SER A 254 -13.83 -7.77 -26.83
CA SER A 254 -13.52 -8.55 -28.03
C SER A 254 -13.38 -10.03 -27.67
#